data_9cebd0ad70273f2fc883823ca5bb2f1c
#
_entry.id   9cebd0ad70273f2fc883823ca5bb2f1c
#
_cell.length_a   1.000
_cell.length_b   1.000
_cell.length_c   1.000
_cell.angle_alpha   90.00
_cell.angle_beta   90.00
_cell.angle_gamma   90.00
#
_symmetry.space_group_name_H-M   'P 1'
#
loop_
_entity.id
_entity.type
_entity.pdbx_description
1 polymer ?
#
loop_
_entity_poly.entity_id
_entity_poly.type
_entity_poly.pdbx_seq_one_letter_code
_entity_poly.pdbx_strand_id
1 'polypeptide(L)'
;MFSFYQMTDLHYYASEVLHPQGAAWEYRAKYDQKCVAESGAILDAAIDKLLEDKETEVVLISGDLVSDGEKEGHYALPAKLRRLTDGGKRVLVLTATHDVAPYPPYPQTYFADRGEVQSEGLTKPELLDLYWEFGPRDALSVHRESFSYVTKLTENIRLFVLNDDGVGWERGFHGYLESERKWLEEQLEEAKQSGDTLLAMGHHPLLKPSPVYGPADELIGDHEAVAALLADAGVHFMFTGHTHMQHISCFDSPRGNRIFDINTASLIGYPSPIRKMTLTDETLTIETQHIETLDWNLGGKSYLEYSKDHFEFMLRDIFQSAAHDIRHFCEISHGFSLPKEKAWKLRVPIAAAGKLMDHLTFKKAGRLLFCAKKIHPAMYDVRLCDFVIDVVRNIYAGDEPYTPDTPEYISFTALTARLMPILRRALKTDDPQSFIDGILYNSGYPDSNAVLPVPKTVREMK
;
A
#
# COMPACT_ATOMS: atom_id res chain seq x y z
N MET A 1 -23.53 8.89 13.18
CA MET A 1 -22.31 9.36 12.51
C MET A 1 -21.12 9.02 13.40
N PHE A 2 -20.11 8.36 12.85
CA PHE A 2 -18.90 7.92 13.57
C PHE A 2 -17.67 8.18 12.71
N SER A 3 -16.62 8.79 13.28
CA SER A 3 -15.39 9.09 12.55
C SER A 3 -14.19 8.38 13.17
N PHE A 4 -13.24 7.99 12.32
CA PHE A 4 -11.98 7.36 12.72
C PHE A 4 -10.89 7.69 11.71
N TYR A 5 -9.63 7.50 12.10
CA TYR A 5 -8.49 7.62 11.22
C TYR A 5 -7.95 6.24 10.82
N GLN A 6 -7.42 6.17 9.61
CA GLN A 6 -6.58 5.06 9.15
C GLN A 6 -5.22 5.57 8.69
N MET A 7 -4.18 4.89 9.11
CA MET A 7 -2.83 4.91 8.54
C MET A 7 -2.29 3.49 8.49
N THR A 8 -1.27 3.25 7.68
CA THR A 8 -0.73 1.91 7.45
C THR A 8 0.74 1.99 7.04
N ASP A 9 1.41 0.85 7.05
CA ASP A 9 2.77 0.74 6.52
C ASP A 9 3.68 1.82 7.11
N LEU A 10 3.73 1.85 8.43
CA LEU A 10 4.54 2.81 9.19
C LEU A 10 6.03 2.57 8.94
N HIS A 11 6.40 1.30 8.72
CA HIS A 11 7.77 0.86 8.52
C HIS A 11 8.76 1.63 9.39
N TYR A 12 8.37 1.84 10.65
CA TYR A 12 9.15 2.62 11.58
C TYR A 12 10.50 1.95 11.82
N TYR A 13 11.57 2.66 11.48
CA TYR A 13 12.92 2.28 11.79
C TYR A 13 13.40 3.12 12.98
N ALA A 14 13.68 2.48 14.14
CA ALA A 14 14.02 3.14 15.39
C ALA A 14 15.46 3.69 15.35
N SER A 15 15.74 4.68 14.50
CA SER A 15 17.07 5.25 14.30
C SER A 15 17.67 5.83 15.58
N GLU A 16 16.82 6.32 16.49
CA GLU A 16 17.21 6.83 17.81
C GLU A 16 17.72 5.75 18.77
N VAL A 17 17.42 4.48 18.50
CA VAL A 17 17.87 3.31 19.27
C VAL A 17 18.98 2.56 18.54
N LEU A 18 18.79 2.33 17.24
CA LEU A 18 19.68 1.52 16.42
C LEU A 18 20.92 2.30 15.92
N HIS A 19 20.84 3.62 15.88
CA HIS A 19 21.93 4.52 15.44
C HIS A 19 22.60 4.06 14.14
N PRO A 20 21.82 3.88 13.04
CA PRO A 20 22.34 3.32 11.80
C PRO A 20 23.40 4.20 11.17
N GLN A 21 24.44 3.58 10.59
CA GLN A 21 25.58 4.28 9.99
C GLN A 21 26.18 3.49 8.82
N GLY A 22 26.94 4.21 8.00
CA GLY A 22 27.77 3.62 6.94
C GLY A 22 27.07 3.53 5.60
N ALA A 23 27.86 3.10 4.58
CA ALA A 23 27.46 3.12 3.19
C ALA A 23 26.20 2.28 2.88
N ALA A 24 25.99 1.17 3.59
CA ALA A 24 24.80 0.34 3.40
C ALA A 24 23.52 1.07 3.85
N TRP A 25 23.59 1.78 4.98
CA TRP A 25 22.48 2.62 5.43
C TRP A 25 22.23 3.79 4.50
N GLU A 26 23.26 4.51 4.10
CA GLU A 26 23.17 5.63 3.16
C GLU A 26 22.56 5.18 1.82
N TYR A 27 22.93 3.97 1.37
CA TYR A 27 22.37 3.37 0.16
C TYR A 27 20.87 3.07 0.35
N ARG A 28 20.49 2.41 1.46
CA ARG A 28 19.09 2.13 1.76
C ARG A 28 18.27 3.40 1.88
N ALA A 29 18.68 4.36 2.67
CA ALA A 29 18.00 5.64 2.87
C ALA A 29 17.78 6.40 1.53
N LYS A 30 18.67 6.20 0.55
CA LYS A 30 18.60 6.86 -0.74
C LYS A 30 17.73 6.14 -1.77
N TYR A 31 17.72 4.80 -1.76
CA TYR A 31 17.13 3.98 -2.83
C TYR A 31 15.93 3.14 -2.40
N ASP A 32 15.57 3.13 -1.13
CA ASP A 32 14.30 2.54 -0.68
C ASP A 32 13.13 3.39 -1.21
N GLN A 33 12.05 2.76 -1.60
CA GLN A 33 10.81 3.45 -2.00
C GLN A 33 10.24 4.29 -0.85
N LYS A 34 10.53 3.89 0.37
CA LYS A 34 10.10 4.51 1.62
C LYS A 34 11.15 5.50 2.13
N CYS A 35 10.71 6.59 2.76
CA CYS A 35 11.57 7.51 3.49
C CYS A 35 11.97 6.91 4.86
N VAL A 36 12.73 5.82 4.84
CA VAL A 36 13.06 5.01 6.03
C VAL A 36 13.85 5.80 7.07
N ALA A 37 14.77 6.64 6.60
CA ALA A 37 15.61 7.46 7.52
C ALA A 37 14.78 8.48 8.30
N GLU A 38 13.71 8.97 7.71
CA GLU A 38 12.79 9.98 8.23
C GLU A 38 11.64 9.36 9.03
N SER A 39 11.48 8.02 9.03
CA SER A 39 10.29 7.32 9.52
C SER A 39 9.89 7.71 10.95
N GLY A 40 10.87 7.90 11.85
CA GLY A 40 10.62 8.35 13.22
C GLY A 40 10.01 9.75 13.30
N ALA A 41 10.54 10.71 12.52
CA ALA A 41 10.05 12.08 12.46
C ALA A 41 8.68 12.15 11.76
N ILE A 42 8.46 11.32 10.73
CA ILE A 42 7.16 11.22 10.04
C ILE A 42 6.09 10.70 10.98
N LEU A 43 6.38 9.62 11.71
CA LEU A 43 5.45 9.06 12.69
C LEU A 43 5.13 10.05 13.82
N ASP A 44 6.11 10.79 14.33
CA ASP A 44 5.90 11.82 15.35
C ASP A 44 4.97 12.94 14.82
N ALA A 45 5.22 13.43 13.62
CA ALA A 45 4.37 14.44 12.98
C ALA A 45 2.93 13.91 12.70
N ALA A 46 2.80 12.65 12.32
CA ALA A 46 1.48 12.02 12.16
C ALA A 46 0.72 11.95 13.49
N ILE A 47 1.39 11.55 14.56
CA ILE A 47 0.82 11.50 15.92
C ILE A 47 0.38 12.89 16.35
N ASP A 48 1.21 13.91 16.18
CA ASP A 48 0.89 15.29 16.56
C ASP A 48 -0.34 15.79 15.78
N LYS A 49 -0.39 15.54 14.47
CA LYS A 49 -1.55 15.87 13.62
C LYS A 49 -2.84 15.18 14.08
N LEU A 50 -2.77 13.89 14.41
CA LEU A 50 -3.92 13.16 14.93
C LEU A 50 -4.39 13.69 16.29
N LEU A 51 -3.49 14.19 17.12
CA LEU A 51 -3.77 14.76 18.44
C LEU A 51 -4.39 16.17 18.36
N GLU A 52 -4.25 16.88 17.25
CA GLU A 52 -4.93 18.18 17.01
C GLU A 52 -6.44 18.01 16.89
N ASP A 53 -6.91 16.94 16.25
CA ASP A 53 -8.35 16.62 16.17
C ASP A 53 -8.83 15.99 17.48
N LYS A 54 -9.64 16.71 18.25
CA LYS A 54 -10.19 16.24 19.54
C LYS A 54 -11.49 15.46 19.41
N GLU A 55 -12.11 15.46 18.23
CA GLU A 55 -13.41 14.84 18.01
C GLU A 55 -13.30 13.39 17.55
N THR A 56 -12.27 13.07 16.76
CA THR A 56 -12.06 11.72 16.23
C THR A 56 -11.18 10.90 17.16
N GLU A 57 -11.76 9.95 17.87
CA GLU A 57 -11.08 9.21 18.94
C GLU A 57 -10.37 7.93 18.48
N VAL A 58 -10.79 7.32 17.37
CA VAL A 58 -10.27 6.00 16.93
C VAL A 58 -9.23 6.15 15.84
N VAL A 59 -8.12 5.42 15.98
CA VAL A 59 -7.05 5.32 14.99
C VAL A 59 -6.81 3.84 14.67
N LEU A 60 -6.95 3.48 13.40
CA LEU A 60 -6.65 2.17 12.85
C LEU A 60 -5.25 2.17 12.22
N ILE A 61 -4.44 1.15 12.50
CA ILE A 61 -3.13 0.95 11.91
C ILE A 61 -3.07 -0.46 11.32
N SER A 62 -3.13 -0.55 10.00
CA SER A 62 -3.37 -1.80 9.27
C SER A 62 -2.10 -2.55 8.86
N GLY A 63 -1.10 -2.66 9.74
CA GLY A 63 0.06 -3.52 9.56
C GLY A 63 1.33 -2.81 9.11
N ASP A 64 2.39 -3.58 8.97
CA ASP A 64 3.75 -3.16 8.69
C ASP A 64 4.20 -2.00 9.59
N LEU A 65 4.17 -2.29 10.90
CA LEU A 65 4.41 -1.33 11.96
C LEU A 65 5.88 -0.91 12.02
N VAL A 66 6.80 -1.87 11.86
CA VAL A 66 8.25 -1.64 11.85
C VAL A 66 8.84 -1.96 10.48
N SER A 67 10.09 -1.58 10.26
CA SER A 67 10.71 -1.58 8.94
C SER A 67 10.91 -3.00 8.39
N ASP A 68 11.63 -3.87 9.12
CA ASP A 68 11.89 -5.25 8.73
C ASP A 68 11.81 -6.21 9.94
N GLY A 69 10.94 -5.93 10.91
CA GLY A 69 10.71 -6.76 12.10
C GLY A 69 11.81 -6.64 13.15
N GLU A 70 12.58 -5.55 13.16
CA GLU A 70 13.60 -5.31 14.16
C GLU A 70 12.99 -5.27 15.56
N LYS A 71 13.52 -6.10 16.45
CA LYS A 71 13.09 -6.21 17.85
C LYS A 71 13.12 -4.86 18.56
N GLU A 72 14.16 -4.07 18.31
CA GLU A 72 14.33 -2.74 18.87
C GLU A 72 13.26 -1.77 18.39
N GLY A 73 12.88 -1.84 17.12
CA GLY A 73 11.78 -1.09 16.53
C GLY A 73 10.47 -1.38 17.24
N HIS A 74 10.18 -2.67 17.43
CA HIS A 74 8.99 -3.11 18.15
C HIS A 74 8.96 -2.65 19.62
N TYR A 75 10.08 -2.65 20.32
CA TYR A 75 10.11 -2.17 21.71
C TYR A 75 10.00 -0.64 21.81
N ALA A 76 10.45 0.10 20.79
CA ALA A 76 10.35 1.55 20.76
C ALA A 76 8.96 2.06 20.35
N LEU A 77 8.30 1.41 19.39
CA LEU A 77 7.04 1.86 18.81
C LEU A 77 5.89 2.03 19.82
N PRO A 78 5.67 1.13 20.81
CA PRO A 78 4.60 1.30 21.81
C PRO A 78 4.70 2.63 22.58
N ALA A 79 5.88 3.14 22.84
CA ALA A 79 6.03 4.44 23.51
C ALA A 79 5.51 5.60 22.65
N LYS A 80 5.71 5.53 21.31
CA LYS A 80 5.14 6.50 20.37
C LYS A 80 3.62 6.37 20.30
N LEU A 81 3.09 5.15 20.19
CA LEU A 81 1.64 4.92 20.14
C LEU A 81 0.91 5.32 21.44
N ARG A 82 1.58 5.18 22.60
CA ARG A 82 1.02 5.67 23.88
C ARG A 82 0.79 7.17 23.90
N ARG A 83 1.53 7.98 23.13
CA ARG A 83 1.21 9.41 23.00
C ARG A 83 -0.21 9.62 22.48
N LEU A 84 -0.68 8.78 21.55
CA LEU A 84 -2.06 8.82 21.07
C LEU A 84 -3.05 8.43 22.18
N THR A 85 -2.79 7.33 22.89
CA THR A 85 -3.69 6.87 23.96
C THR A 85 -3.72 7.82 25.16
N ASP A 86 -2.59 8.38 25.54
CA ASP A 86 -2.50 9.42 26.58
C ASP A 86 -3.20 10.71 26.14
N GLY A 87 -3.24 10.99 24.85
CA GLY A 87 -4.00 12.10 24.24
C GLY A 87 -5.50 11.81 24.04
N GLY A 88 -6.00 10.67 24.52
CA GLY A 88 -7.42 10.30 24.45
C GLY A 88 -7.83 9.52 23.20
N LYS A 89 -6.89 9.09 22.38
CA LYS A 89 -7.19 8.24 21.22
C LYS A 89 -7.24 6.75 21.61
N ARG A 90 -8.12 6.02 20.96
CA ARG A 90 -8.14 4.55 20.97
C ARG A 90 -7.40 4.04 19.73
N VAL A 91 -6.26 3.40 19.93
CA VAL A 91 -5.43 2.86 18.86
C VAL A 91 -5.69 1.38 18.69
N LEU A 92 -5.95 0.94 17.46
CA LEU A 92 -6.15 -0.46 17.10
C LEU A 92 -5.11 -0.84 16.04
N VAL A 93 -4.25 -1.80 16.38
CA VAL A 93 -3.16 -2.23 15.50
C VAL A 93 -3.40 -3.63 14.95
N LEU A 94 -2.83 -3.88 13.80
CA LEU A 94 -2.60 -5.19 13.21
C LEU A 94 -1.10 -5.32 12.94
N THR A 95 -0.52 -6.50 13.07
CA THR A 95 0.82 -6.81 12.56
C THR A 95 0.73 -7.45 11.19
N ALA A 96 1.81 -7.33 10.40
CA ALA A 96 1.85 -7.87 9.05
C ALA A 96 3.22 -8.47 8.71
N THR A 97 3.50 -8.67 7.43
CA THR A 97 4.69 -9.40 6.95
C THR A 97 6.01 -8.82 7.41
N HIS A 98 6.14 -7.49 7.43
CA HIS A 98 7.36 -6.83 7.91
C HIS A 98 7.50 -6.80 9.44
N ASP A 99 6.52 -7.29 10.19
CA ASP A 99 6.55 -7.27 11.66
C ASP A 99 7.02 -8.57 12.28
N VAL A 100 6.90 -9.70 11.57
CA VAL A 100 7.10 -11.04 12.14
C VAL A 100 8.46 -11.63 11.75
N ALA A 101 9.18 -12.15 12.73
CA ALA A 101 10.43 -12.89 12.49
C ALA A 101 10.17 -14.41 12.40
N PRO A 102 10.94 -15.13 11.59
CA PRO A 102 11.86 -14.68 10.55
C PRO A 102 11.10 -14.42 9.24
N TYR A 103 11.17 -13.23 8.73
CA TYR A 103 10.61 -12.84 7.45
C TYR A 103 11.70 -12.29 6.51
N PRO A 104 11.83 -12.71 5.23
CA PRO A 104 12.72 -12.07 4.29
C PRO A 104 12.07 -10.79 3.71
N PRO A 105 12.78 -9.63 3.70
CA PRO A 105 14.14 -9.47 4.22
C PRO A 105 14.21 -9.62 5.74
N TYR A 106 15.22 -10.30 6.23
CA TYR A 106 15.43 -10.46 7.67
C TYR A 106 15.67 -9.11 8.34
N PRO A 107 15.30 -8.96 9.64
CA PRO A 107 15.56 -7.75 10.40
C PRO A 107 17.01 -7.29 10.27
N GLN A 108 17.22 -6.00 9.97
CA GLN A 108 18.53 -5.48 9.67
C GLN A 108 18.90 -4.31 10.57
N THR A 109 20.17 -4.27 10.96
CA THR A 109 20.80 -3.10 11.55
C THR A 109 22.02 -2.70 10.73
N TYR A 110 22.44 -1.43 10.83
CA TYR A 110 23.47 -0.85 9.98
C TYR A 110 24.59 -0.23 10.82
N PHE A 111 25.81 -0.70 10.61
CA PHE A 111 27.00 -0.23 11.34
C PHE A 111 28.09 0.23 10.37
N ALA A 112 28.79 1.30 10.72
CA ALA A 112 29.85 1.88 9.90
C ALA A 112 31.02 0.91 9.61
N ASP A 113 31.33 0.04 10.55
CA ASP A 113 32.46 -0.92 10.47
C ASP A 113 32.08 -2.27 9.90
N ARG A 114 30.80 -2.66 9.97
CA ARG A 114 30.29 -4.00 9.60
C ARG A 114 29.25 -3.98 8.49
N GLY A 115 28.74 -2.78 8.14
CA GLY A 115 27.67 -2.65 7.16
C GLY A 115 26.35 -3.17 7.68
N GLU A 116 25.60 -3.85 6.83
CA GLU A 116 24.31 -4.46 7.14
C GLU A 116 24.51 -5.73 7.96
N VAL A 117 23.80 -5.83 9.08
CA VAL A 117 23.85 -6.97 10.00
C VAL A 117 22.43 -7.39 10.34
N GLN A 118 22.16 -8.69 10.25
CA GLN A 118 20.88 -9.24 10.68
C GLN A 118 20.67 -9.01 12.19
N SER A 119 19.53 -8.45 12.56
CA SER A 119 19.11 -8.28 13.94
C SER A 119 18.14 -9.39 14.37
N GLU A 120 17.78 -9.40 15.66
CA GLU A 120 16.73 -10.26 16.17
C GLU A 120 15.34 -9.68 15.84
N GLY A 121 14.37 -10.55 15.60
CA GLY A 121 12.95 -10.20 15.47
C GLY A 121 12.11 -10.81 16.57
N LEU A 122 10.81 -10.56 16.53
CA LEU A 122 9.82 -11.12 17.45
C LEU A 122 8.90 -12.10 16.75
N THR A 123 8.43 -13.08 17.51
CA THR A 123 7.41 -14.03 17.04
C THR A 123 5.99 -13.46 17.22
N LYS A 124 5.00 -14.01 16.50
CA LYS A 124 3.58 -13.57 16.63
C LYS A 124 3.06 -13.56 18.08
N PRO A 125 3.30 -14.58 18.93
CA PRO A 125 2.89 -14.52 20.33
C PRO A 125 3.54 -13.36 21.13
N GLU A 126 4.83 -13.09 20.89
CA GLU A 126 5.53 -11.96 21.54
C GLU A 126 4.97 -10.62 21.06
N LEU A 127 4.66 -10.50 19.77
CA LEU A 127 4.02 -9.31 19.21
C LEU A 127 2.61 -9.10 19.77
N LEU A 128 1.80 -10.17 19.90
CA LEU A 128 0.48 -10.09 20.51
C LEU A 128 0.56 -9.57 21.96
N ASP A 129 1.51 -10.07 22.75
CA ASP A 129 1.70 -9.63 24.12
C ASP A 129 2.19 -8.17 24.18
N LEU A 130 3.10 -7.78 23.28
CA LEU A 130 3.65 -6.42 23.21
C LEU A 130 2.59 -5.38 22.83
N TYR A 131 1.75 -5.70 21.85
CA TYR A 131 0.70 -4.80 21.35
C TYR A 131 -0.68 -5.05 21.99
N TRP A 132 -0.74 -5.82 23.09
CA TRP A 132 -1.99 -6.21 23.76
C TRP A 132 -2.89 -5.02 24.11
N GLU A 133 -2.32 -3.92 24.54
CA GLU A 133 -3.07 -2.70 24.91
C GLU A 133 -3.68 -1.95 23.71
N PHE A 134 -3.19 -2.21 22.48
CA PHE A 134 -3.63 -1.51 21.26
C PHE A 134 -4.66 -2.32 20.46
N GLY A 135 -5.69 -2.82 21.13
CA GLY A 135 -6.83 -3.50 20.54
C GLY A 135 -7.22 -4.80 21.21
N PRO A 136 -6.35 -5.83 21.26
CA PRO A 136 -6.69 -7.16 21.81
C PRO A 136 -7.21 -7.15 23.24
N ARG A 137 -6.72 -6.25 24.10
CA ARG A 137 -7.14 -6.17 25.52
C ARG A 137 -8.65 -5.96 25.68
N ASP A 138 -9.24 -5.12 24.83
CA ASP A 138 -10.63 -4.71 24.94
C ASP A 138 -11.51 -5.36 23.85
N ALA A 139 -10.99 -6.44 23.22
CA ALA A 139 -11.66 -7.18 22.17
C ALA A 139 -12.78 -8.08 22.71
N LEU A 140 -13.81 -8.29 21.91
CA LEU A 140 -14.88 -9.26 22.17
C LEU A 140 -14.36 -10.69 22.07
N SER A 141 -13.46 -10.93 21.10
CA SER A 141 -12.85 -12.22 20.83
C SER A 141 -11.44 -12.03 20.25
N VAL A 142 -10.49 -12.89 20.61
CA VAL A 142 -9.11 -12.86 20.11
C VAL A 142 -8.71 -14.25 19.64
N HIS A 143 -8.28 -14.35 18.38
CA HIS A 143 -7.61 -15.54 17.86
C HIS A 143 -6.10 -15.40 18.09
N ARG A 144 -5.62 -15.97 19.20
CA ARG A 144 -4.25 -15.72 19.69
C ARG A 144 -3.15 -16.23 18.75
N GLU A 145 -3.43 -17.28 17.99
CA GLU A 145 -2.45 -17.88 17.07
C GLU A 145 -2.12 -16.97 15.90
N SER A 146 -3.13 -16.25 15.34
CA SER A 146 -2.93 -15.36 14.20
C SER A 146 -2.73 -13.88 14.59
N PHE A 147 -3.08 -13.49 15.83
CA PHE A 147 -3.20 -12.08 16.22
C PHE A 147 -4.45 -11.39 15.62
N SER A 148 -5.46 -12.15 15.22
CA SER A 148 -6.74 -11.57 14.80
C SER A 148 -7.64 -11.32 16.00
N TYR A 149 -8.50 -10.30 15.90
CA TYR A 149 -9.46 -10.01 16.96
C TYR A 149 -10.70 -9.28 16.44
N VAL A 150 -11.77 -9.34 17.22
CA VAL A 150 -13.01 -8.62 16.94
C VAL A 150 -13.31 -7.67 18.08
N THR A 151 -13.60 -6.42 17.78
CA THR A 151 -13.86 -5.39 18.80
C THR A 151 -15.02 -4.49 18.41
N LYS A 152 -15.63 -3.84 19.38
CA LYS A 152 -16.61 -2.76 19.15
C LYS A 152 -15.90 -1.43 18.98
N LEU A 153 -16.21 -0.69 17.92
CA LEU A 153 -15.82 0.71 17.79
C LEU A 153 -16.80 1.64 18.52
N THR A 154 -18.08 1.31 18.42
CA THR A 154 -19.18 1.91 19.16
C THR A 154 -20.14 0.82 19.63
N GLU A 155 -21.26 1.19 20.30
CA GLU A 155 -22.28 0.22 20.69
C GLU A 155 -22.79 -0.62 19.50
N ASN A 156 -22.88 0.00 18.30
CA ASN A 156 -23.52 -0.58 17.11
C ASN A 156 -22.55 -0.78 15.92
N ILE A 157 -21.24 -0.58 16.09
CA ILE A 157 -20.25 -0.78 15.03
C ILE A 157 -19.22 -1.78 15.52
N ARG A 158 -19.03 -2.86 14.76
CA ARG A 158 -18.08 -3.93 15.04
C ARG A 158 -16.98 -3.95 13.99
N LEU A 159 -15.73 -4.03 14.43
CA LEU A 159 -14.55 -4.16 13.58
C LEU A 159 -13.93 -5.56 13.73
N PHE A 160 -13.71 -6.21 12.60
CA PHE A 160 -12.93 -7.41 12.46
C PHE A 160 -11.50 -7.02 12.07
N VAL A 161 -10.53 -7.28 12.93
CA VAL A 161 -9.11 -7.08 12.67
C VAL A 161 -8.51 -8.44 12.34
N LEU A 162 -8.11 -8.62 11.08
CA LEU A 162 -7.81 -9.92 10.48
C LEU A 162 -6.36 -9.97 10.03
N ASN A 163 -5.56 -10.81 10.67
CA ASN A 163 -4.16 -11.01 10.32
C ASN A 163 -4.02 -12.08 9.24
N ASP A 164 -3.66 -11.65 8.05
CA ASP A 164 -3.57 -12.48 6.85
C ASP A 164 -2.18 -13.12 6.62
N ASP A 165 -1.29 -13.08 7.60
CA ASP A 165 0.01 -13.78 7.61
C ASP A 165 -0.06 -15.23 8.08
N GLY A 166 -1.25 -15.80 8.13
CA GLY A 166 -1.47 -17.13 8.71
C GLY A 166 -0.83 -18.27 7.94
N VAL A 167 -0.79 -18.17 6.61
CA VAL A 167 -0.27 -19.26 5.75
C VAL A 167 1.25 -19.25 5.67
N GLY A 168 1.87 -18.14 6.00
CA GLY A 168 3.31 -17.98 6.07
C GLY A 168 4.01 -17.90 4.71
N TRP A 169 5.13 -17.24 4.70
CA TRP A 169 6.00 -17.00 3.57
C TRP A 169 6.46 -18.27 2.82
N GLU A 170 6.61 -19.38 3.53
CA GLU A 170 7.06 -20.64 2.94
C GLU A 170 6.17 -21.16 1.81
N ARG A 171 4.90 -20.76 1.76
CA ARG A 171 3.94 -21.16 0.74
C ARG A 171 3.79 -20.15 -0.41
N GLY A 172 4.47 -19.02 -0.34
CA GLY A 172 4.51 -18.03 -1.41
C GLY A 172 3.22 -17.21 -1.59
N PHE A 173 2.30 -17.20 -0.62
CA PHE A 173 1.11 -16.36 -0.58
C PHE A 173 0.63 -16.13 0.86
N HIS A 174 -0.12 -15.05 1.08
CA HIS A 174 -0.70 -14.68 2.37
C HIS A 174 -2.11 -15.26 2.50
N GLY A 175 -2.61 -15.41 3.73
CA GLY A 175 -3.94 -15.90 3.97
C GLY A 175 -4.16 -16.30 5.42
N TYR A 176 -5.36 -16.75 5.71
CA TYR A 176 -5.78 -17.11 7.06
C TYR A 176 -5.48 -18.57 7.37
N LEU A 177 -5.08 -18.85 8.63
CA LEU A 177 -5.03 -20.22 9.16
C LEU A 177 -6.41 -20.87 9.06
N GLU A 178 -6.45 -22.20 8.95
CA GLU A 178 -7.74 -22.93 8.96
C GLU A 178 -8.51 -22.74 10.27
N SER A 179 -7.79 -22.69 11.41
CA SER A 179 -8.35 -22.39 12.74
C SER A 179 -8.95 -20.99 12.79
N GLU A 180 -8.27 -20.02 12.18
CA GLU A 180 -8.71 -18.64 12.12
C GLU A 180 -9.93 -18.45 11.22
N ARG A 181 -9.99 -19.12 10.06
CA ARG A 181 -11.17 -19.08 9.19
C ARG A 181 -12.43 -19.61 9.88
N LYS A 182 -12.32 -20.70 10.64
CA LYS A 182 -13.43 -21.22 11.45
C LYS A 182 -13.86 -20.22 12.52
N TRP A 183 -12.89 -19.66 13.23
CA TRP A 183 -13.15 -18.63 14.23
C TRP A 183 -13.82 -17.40 13.59
N LEU A 184 -13.35 -16.95 12.42
CA LEU A 184 -13.95 -15.83 11.68
C LEU A 184 -15.41 -16.11 11.31
N GLU A 185 -15.71 -17.30 10.77
CA GLU A 185 -17.08 -17.69 10.42
C GLU A 185 -18.01 -17.68 11.65
N GLU A 186 -17.54 -18.17 12.81
CA GLU A 186 -18.26 -18.12 14.08
C GLU A 186 -18.53 -16.67 14.52
N GLN A 187 -17.51 -15.80 14.45
CA GLN A 187 -17.63 -14.41 14.83
C GLN A 187 -18.54 -13.61 13.88
N LEU A 188 -18.53 -13.91 12.57
CA LEU A 188 -19.44 -13.32 11.59
C LEU A 188 -20.89 -13.73 11.83
N GLU A 189 -21.13 -15.00 12.18
CA GLU A 189 -22.49 -15.47 12.48
C GLU A 189 -23.03 -14.84 13.77
N GLU A 190 -22.20 -14.69 14.80
CA GLU A 190 -22.56 -13.97 16.03
C GLU A 190 -22.88 -12.48 15.74
N ALA A 191 -22.06 -11.84 14.89
CA ALA A 191 -22.26 -10.44 14.52
C ALA A 191 -23.57 -10.21 13.76
N LYS A 192 -23.99 -11.13 12.89
CA LYS A 192 -25.28 -11.07 12.20
C LYS A 192 -26.47 -11.06 13.14
N GLN A 193 -26.35 -11.72 14.29
CA GLN A 193 -27.41 -11.77 15.29
C GLN A 193 -27.50 -10.49 16.14
N SER A 194 -26.39 -9.76 16.27
CA SER A 194 -26.36 -8.51 17.04
C SER A 194 -26.95 -7.29 16.30
N GLY A 195 -27.02 -7.36 14.95
CA GLY A 195 -27.49 -6.24 14.12
C GLY A 195 -26.47 -5.09 14.01
N ASP A 196 -25.22 -5.34 14.31
CA ASP A 196 -24.14 -4.35 14.21
C ASP A 196 -23.82 -4.01 12.74
N THR A 197 -23.38 -2.78 12.50
CA THR A 197 -22.66 -2.44 11.27
C THR A 197 -21.27 -3.05 11.32
N LEU A 198 -20.90 -3.82 10.28
CA LEU A 198 -19.65 -4.59 10.24
C LEU A 198 -18.61 -3.92 9.35
N LEU A 199 -17.43 -3.74 9.91
CA LEU A 199 -16.23 -3.26 9.24
C LEU A 199 -15.11 -4.30 9.39
N ALA A 200 -14.13 -4.31 8.48
CA ALA A 200 -12.94 -5.12 8.59
C ALA A 200 -11.65 -4.32 8.36
N MET A 201 -10.56 -4.74 8.96
CA MET A 201 -9.21 -4.26 8.73
C MET A 201 -8.30 -5.47 8.53
N GLY A 202 -7.52 -5.44 7.45
CA GLY A 202 -6.47 -6.41 7.14
C GLY A 202 -5.22 -5.66 6.66
N HIS A 203 -4.20 -6.39 6.24
CA HIS A 203 -3.00 -5.77 5.67
C HIS A 203 -2.95 -5.96 4.16
N HIS A 204 -2.94 -7.19 3.68
CA HIS A 204 -2.95 -7.45 2.24
C HIS A 204 -4.33 -7.16 1.64
N PRO A 205 -4.38 -6.59 0.43
CA PRO A 205 -5.66 -6.28 -0.19
C PRO A 205 -6.45 -7.54 -0.57
N LEU A 206 -7.77 -7.46 -0.48
CA LEU A 206 -8.70 -8.45 -1.02
C LEU A 206 -8.78 -8.36 -2.54
N LEU A 207 -8.67 -7.17 -3.09
CA LEU A 207 -8.88 -6.86 -4.49
C LEU A 207 -7.64 -6.19 -5.07
N LYS A 208 -7.42 -6.36 -6.37
CA LYS A 208 -6.28 -5.73 -7.02
C LYS A 208 -6.39 -4.20 -6.96
N PRO A 209 -5.42 -3.50 -6.37
CA PRO A 209 -5.46 -2.05 -6.25
C PRO A 209 -5.10 -1.33 -7.56
N SER A 210 -4.53 -2.04 -8.55
CA SER A 210 -4.18 -1.48 -9.86
C SER A 210 -3.98 -2.62 -10.87
N PRO A 211 -4.24 -2.39 -12.18
CA PRO A 211 -3.92 -3.37 -13.23
C PRO A 211 -2.42 -3.72 -13.33
N VAL A 212 -1.53 -2.81 -12.92
CA VAL A 212 -0.07 -3.07 -12.90
C VAL A 212 0.36 -3.85 -11.68
N TYR A 213 -0.50 -3.93 -10.67
CA TYR A 213 -0.21 -4.69 -9.48
C TYR A 213 -0.05 -6.17 -9.82
N GLY A 214 1.05 -6.68 -9.40
CA GLY A 214 1.63 -7.92 -9.88
C GLY A 214 0.83 -9.19 -9.69
N PRO A 215 1.52 -10.28 -9.48
CA PRO A 215 0.90 -11.60 -9.43
C PRO A 215 -0.06 -11.72 -8.24
N ALA A 216 -0.99 -12.68 -8.34
CA ALA A 216 -1.99 -12.98 -7.30
C ALA A 216 -1.42 -13.38 -5.94
N ASP A 217 -0.12 -13.60 -5.86
CA ASP A 217 0.64 -13.94 -4.66
C ASP A 217 0.85 -12.77 -3.68
N GLU A 218 0.54 -11.54 -4.09
CA GLU A 218 0.58 -10.36 -3.21
C GLU A 218 -0.81 -9.97 -2.69
N LEU A 219 -1.84 -10.75 -3.03
CA LEU A 219 -3.19 -10.65 -2.45
C LEU A 219 -3.36 -11.75 -1.39
N ILE A 220 -4.40 -11.62 -0.58
CA ILE A 220 -4.82 -12.70 0.32
C ILE A 220 -5.11 -13.95 -0.52
N GLY A 221 -4.56 -15.10 -0.13
CA GLY A 221 -4.91 -16.38 -0.75
C GLY A 221 -6.41 -16.63 -0.65
N ASP A 222 -7.02 -17.15 -1.74
CA ASP A 222 -8.48 -17.29 -1.87
C ASP A 222 -9.25 -15.95 -1.74
N HIS A 223 -8.64 -14.84 -2.12
CA HIS A 223 -9.15 -13.48 -1.92
C HIS A 223 -10.61 -13.29 -2.36
N GLU A 224 -11.03 -13.87 -3.51
CA GLU A 224 -12.42 -13.79 -3.97
C GLU A 224 -13.39 -14.53 -3.04
N ALA A 225 -12.97 -15.69 -2.50
CA ALA A 225 -13.78 -16.43 -1.55
C ALA A 225 -13.89 -15.71 -0.20
N VAL A 226 -12.81 -15.07 0.24
CA VAL A 226 -12.80 -14.23 1.45
C VAL A 226 -13.67 -12.99 1.24
N ALA A 227 -13.54 -12.30 0.12
CA ALA A 227 -14.38 -11.15 -0.22
C ALA A 227 -15.88 -11.51 -0.25
N ALA A 228 -16.21 -12.66 -0.84
CA ALA A 228 -17.59 -13.17 -0.86
C ALA A 228 -18.10 -13.51 0.56
N LEU A 229 -17.27 -14.16 1.39
CA LEU A 229 -17.62 -14.48 2.77
C LEU A 229 -17.92 -13.23 3.59
N LEU A 230 -17.05 -12.22 3.53
CA LEU A 230 -17.20 -10.97 4.25
C LEU A 230 -18.42 -10.18 3.74
N ALA A 231 -18.57 -10.02 2.42
CA ALA A 231 -19.71 -9.33 1.81
C ALA A 231 -21.05 -9.99 2.18
N ASP A 232 -21.12 -11.33 2.10
CA ASP A 232 -22.34 -12.09 2.43
C ASP A 232 -22.64 -12.10 3.93
N ALA A 233 -21.65 -11.78 4.76
CA ALA A 233 -21.85 -11.57 6.19
C ALA A 233 -22.32 -10.14 6.52
N GLY A 234 -22.25 -9.20 5.56
CA GLY A 234 -22.63 -7.80 5.75
C GLY A 234 -21.45 -6.90 6.15
N VAL A 235 -20.20 -7.35 5.95
CA VAL A 235 -19.04 -6.46 6.02
C VAL A 235 -19.03 -5.59 4.76
N HIS A 236 -19.15 -4.28 4.95
CA HIS A 236 -19.28 -3.35 3.82
C HIS A 236 -17.96 -2.74 3.38
N PHE A 237 -17.03 -2.55 4.31
CA PHE A 237 -15.75 -1.89 4.07
C PHE A 237 -14.63 -2.66 4.73
N MET A 238 -13.56 -2.91 3.98
CA MET A 238 -12.29 -3.43 4.45
C MET A 238 -11.20 -2.39 4.25
N PHE A 239 -10.38 -2.16 5.27
CA PHE A 239 -9.28 -1.20 5.26
C PHE A 239 -7.98 -1.96 5.18
N THR A 240 -7.20 -1.72 4.11
CA THR A 240 -5.96 -2.44 3.81
C THR A 240 -4.78 -1.52 3.54
N GLY A 241 -3.58 -2.09 3.37
CA GLY A 241 -2.32 -1.42 3.10
C GLY A 241 -1.45 -2.19 2.12
N HIS A 242 -0.21 -2.50 2.49
CA HIS A 242 0.75 -3.36 1.81
C HIS A 242 1.30 -2.83 0.48
N THR A 243 0.44 -2.40 -0.43
CA THR A 243 0.85 -2.04 -1.80
C THR A 243 1.50 -0.68 -1.90
N HIS A 244 1.42 0.11 -0.84
CA HIS A 244 1.82 1.53 -0.80
C HIS A 244 1.12 2.41 -1.84
N MET A 245 -0.01 1.94 -2.40
CA MET A 245 -0.84 2.67 -3.35
C MET A 245 -2.15 3.07 -2.72
N GLN A 246 -2.71 4.22 -3.13
CA GLN A 246 -4.07 4.58 -2.79
C GLN A 246 -5.03 4.05 -3.84
N HIS A 247 -5.96 3.18 -3.43
CA HIS A 247 -6.98 2.68 -4.35
C HIS A 247 -8.26 2.25 -3.63
N ILE A 248 -9.40 2.42 -4.31
CA ILE A 248 -10.70 1.95 -3.83
C ILE A 248 -11.29 0.98 -4.86
N SER A 249 -11.31 -0.29 -4.49
CA SER A 249 -11.93 -1.35 -5.29
C SER A 249 -13.25 -1.77 -4.69
N CYS A 250 -14.12 -2.40 -5.49
CA CYS A 250 -15.34 -3.02 -4.98
C CYS A 250 -15.55 -4.39 -5.62
N PHE A 251 -16.21 -5.27 -4.87
CA PHE A 251 -16.56 -6.63 -5.30
C PHE A 251 -18.02 -6.92 -4.96
N ASP A 252 -18.73 -7.48 -5.93
CA ASP A 252 -20.08 -7.99 -5.75
C ASP A 252 -20.02 -9.52 -5.63
N SER A 253 -20.44 -10.06 -4.49
CA SER A 253 -20.49 -11.50 -4.28
C SER A 253 -21.48 -12.17 -5.24
N PRO A 254 -21.38 -13.50 -5.47
CA PRO A 254 -22.39 -14.23 -6.26
C PRO A 254 -23.83 -14.11 -5.72
N ARG A 255 -24.00 -13.69 -4.46
CA ARG A 255 -25.31 -13.41 -3.85
C ARG A 255 -25.78 -11.97 -4.02
N GLY A 256 -24.95 -11.11 -4.62
CA GLY A 256 -25.24 -9.71 -4.88
C GLY A 256 -24.94 -8.76 -3.72
N ASN A 257 -24.21 -9.21 -2.69
CA ASN A 257 -23.75 -8.34 -1.62
C ASN A 257 -22.41 -7.70 -1.98
N ARG A 258 -22.22 -6.42 -1.63
CA ARG A 258 -21.02 -5.64 -2.00
C ARG A 258 -20.12 -5.39 -0.82
N ILE A 259 -18.82 -5.49 -1.07
CA ILE A 259 -17.75 -5.02 -0.18
C ILE A 259 -16.84 -4.07 -0.95
N PHE A 260 -16.36 -3.03 -0.27
CA PHE A 260 -15.30 -2.14 -0.74
C PHE A 260 -13.99 -2.51 -0.04
N ASP A 261 -12.91 -2.58 -0.82
CA ASP A 261 -11.53 -2.66 -0.32
C ASP A 261 -10.89 -1.29 -0.47
N ILE A 262 -10.53 -0.69 0.65
CA ILE A 262 -9.97 0.67 0.74
C ILE A 262 -8.49 0.53 1.05
N ASN A 263 -7.69 0.41 -0.01
CA ASN A 263 -6.25 0.31 0.09
C ASN A 263 -5.64 1.69 0.32
N THR A 264 -4.85 1.81 1.38
CA THR A 264 -4.20 3.06 1.79
C THR A 264 -2.70 2.95 1.57
N ALA A 265 -2.08 3.99 1.04
CA ALA A 265 -0.64 4.04 0.81
C ALA A 265 0.16 4.16 2.11
N SER A 266 1.44 3.83 2.06
CA SER A 266 2.35 3.88 3.20
C SER A 266 2.47 5.29 3.79
N LEU A 267 2.46 5.38 5.13
CA LEU A 267 2.68 6.64 5.84
C LEU A 267 4.05 7.26 5.54
N ILE A 268 5.08 6.44 5.33
CA ILE A 268 6.45 6.90 5.11
C ILE A 268 6.90 6.87 3.65
N GLY A 269 5.98 6.58 2.72
CA GLY A 269 6.19 6.63 1.28
C GLY A 269 5.27 7.64 0.59
N TYR A 270 5.62 8.09 -0.63
CA TYR A 270 4.70 8.92 -1.42
C TYR A 270 3.44 8.12 -1.77
N PRO A 271 2.22 8.68 -1.59
CA PRO A 271 1.84 10.05 -1.22
C PRO A 271 1.71 10.32 0.29
N SER A 272 2.04 9.38 1.17
CA SER A 272 2.06 9.56 2.64
C SER A 272 0.71 10.04 3.24
N PRO A 273 -0.36 9.29 3.09
CA PRO A 273 -1.67 9.72 3.53
C PRO A 273 -1.95 9.38 5.00
N ILE A 274 -2.77 10.21 5.62
CA ILE A 274 -3.58 9.88 6.79
C ILE A 274 -5.03 10.04 6.35
N ARG A 275 -5.84 8.98 6.44
CA ARG A 275 -7.23 9.01 5.98
C ARG A 275 -8.19 9.19 7.14
N LYS A 276 -9.01 10.24 7.09
CA LYS A 276 -10.17 10.41 7.98
C LYS A 276 -11.39 9.78 7.34
N MET A 277 -11.98 8.84 8.03
CA MET A 277 -13.18 8.13 7.60
C MET A 277 -14.36 8.61 8.44
N THR A 278 -15.49 8.93 7.79
CA THR A 278 -16.73 9.31 8.48
C THR A 278 -17.87 8.43 7.98
N LEU A 279 -18.33 7.53 8.86
CA LEU A 279 -19.40 6.58 8.59
C LEU A 279 -20.74 7.14 9.08
N THR A 280 -21.73 7.09 8.20
CA THR A 280 -23.14 7.31 8.50
C THR A 280 -23.95 6.06 8.15
N ASP A 281 -25.27 6.08 8.32
CA ASP A 281 -26.14 4.97 7.92
C ASP A 281 -26.21 4.80 6.39
N GLU A 282 -25.81 5.81 5.61
CA GLU A 282 -25.95 5.83 4.16
C GLU A 282 -24.61 5.84 3.44
N THR A 283 -23.56 6.42 4.04
CA THR A 283 -22.29 6.66 3.36
C THR A 283 -21.08 6.48 4.27
N LEU A 284 -19.96 6.10 3.65
CA LEU A 284 -18.61 6.29 4.19
C LEU A 284 -17.93 7.41 3.40
N THR A 285 -17.64 8.52 4.06
CA THR A 285 -16.85 9.62 3.50
C THR A 285 -15.38 9.42 3.84
N ILE A 286 -14.50 9.55 2.86
CA ILE A 286 -13.05 9.40 2.98
C ILE A 286 -12.41 10.75 2.64
N GLU A 287 -11.61 11.28 3.56
CA GLU A 287 -10.84 12.51 3.40
C GLU A 287 -9.36 12.21 3.63
N THR A 288 -8.55 12.39 2.59
CA THR A 288 -7.11 12.19 2.67
C THR A 288 -6.43 13.47 3.14
N GLN A 289 -5.61 13.34 4.18
CA GLN A 289 -4.78 14.39 4.74
C GLN A 289 -3.31 14.03 4.58
N HIS A 290 -2.44 15.03 4.52
CA HIS A 290 -1.00 14.87 4.42
C HIS A 290 -0.28 15.58 5.56
N ILE A 291 0.93 15.12 5.87
CA ILE A 291 1.85 15.78 6.79
C ILE A 291 2.53 16.91 6.01
N GLU A 292 2.49 18.14 6.55
CA GLU A 292 3.10 19.30 5.91
C GLU A 292 4.55 19.50 6.34
N THR A 293 4.81 19.36 7.64
CA THR A 293 6.11 19.65 8.24
C THR A 293 6.58 18.50 9.12
N LEU A 294 7.90 18.29 9.15
CA LEU A 294 8.58 17.33 10.01
C LEU A 294 9.70 18.04 10.79
N ASP A 295 10.10 17.46 11.91
CA ASP A 295 11.39 17.77 12.54
C ASP A 295 12.53 17.06 11.78
N TRP A 296 12.73 17.48 10.54
CA TRP A 296 13.73 16.97 9.60
C TRP A 296 14.11 18.02 8.57
N ASN A 297 15.31 17.92 8.02
CA ASN A 297 15.75 18.85 6.98
C ASN A 297 15.14 18.49 5.61
N LEU A 298 14.00 19.05 5.30
CA LEU A 298 13.31 18.86 4.02
C LEU A 298 13.80 19.81 2.90
N GLY A 299 14.85 20.59 3.13
CA GLY A 299 15.35 21.56 2.14
C GLY A 299 14.36 22.67 1.81
N GLY A 300 13.45 23.01 2.72
CA GLY A 300 12.43 24.06 2.56
C GLY A 300 11.16 23.61 1.82
N LYS A 301 10.98 22.30 1.60
CA LYS A 301 9.81 21.70 0.99
C LYS A 301 8.81 21.23 2.06
N SER A 302 7.53 21.07 1.67
CA SER A 302 6.62 20.24 2.45
C SER A 302 7.05 18.77 2.42
N TYR A 303 6.58 17.98 3.38
CA TYR A 303 6.92 16.56 3.37
C TYR A 303 6.34 15.84 2.14
N LEU A 304 5.15 16.22 1.70
CA LEU A 304 4.55 15.65 0.49
C LEU A 304 5.42 15.90 -0.76
N GLU A 305 5.97 17.13 -0.91
CA GLU A 305 6.91 17.45 -1.99
C GLU A 305 8.22 16.69 -1.86
N TYR A 306 8.75 16.56 -0.64
CA TYR A 306 9.99 15.82 -0.36
C TYR A 306 9.83 14.34 -0.72
N SER A 307 8.78 13.67 -0.22
CA SER A 307 8.52 12.26 -0.51
C SER A 307 8.24 12.01 -1.99
N LYS A 308 7.55 12.93 -2.68
CA LYS A 308 7.37 12.91 -4.12
C LYS A 308 8.69 12.95 -4.86
N ASP A 309 9.57 13.88 -4.51
CA ASP A 309 10.87 14.02 -5.16
C ASP A 309 11.75 12.80 -4.91
N HIS A 310 11.70 12.22 -3.70
CA HIS A 310 12.39 10.97 -3.38
C HIS A 310 11.89 9.81 -4.24
N PHE A 311 10.58 9.65 -4.36
CA PHE A 311 9.96 8.62 -5.20
C PHE A 311 10.30 8.79 -6.69
N GLU A 312 10.19 10.02 -7.22
CA GLU A 312 10.57 10.32 -8.61
C GLU A 312 12.07 10.11 -8.85
N PHE A 313 12.93 10.43 -7.89
CA PHE A 313 14.36 10.17 -7.97
C PHE A 313 14.63 8.67 -8.13
N MET A 314 14.01 7.84 -7.31
CA MET A 314 14.15 6.39 -7.39
C MET A 314 13.69 5.84 -8.76
N LEU A 315 12.52 6.27 -9.24
CA LEU A 315 12.03 5.86 -10.56
C LEU A 315 12.97 6.32 -11.69
N ARG A 316 13.50 7.55 -11.64
CA ARG A 316 14.47 8.05 -12.59
C ARG A 316 15.76 7.24 -12.59
N ASP A 317 16.24 6.89 -11.41
CA ASP A 317 17.46 6.08 -11.26
C ASP A 317 17.30 4.72 -11.92
N ILE A 318 16.13 4.08 -11.84
CA ILE A 318 15.83 2.84 -12.55
C ILE A 318 16.02 3.00 -14.07
N PHE A 319 15.45 4.05 -14.67
CA PHE A 319 15.57 4.28 -16.12
C PHE A 319 16.98 4.69 -16.52
N GLN A 320 17.64 5.54 -15.76
CA GLN A 320 18.99 6.01 -16.03
C GLN A 320 20.02 4.90 -15.86
N SER A 321 19.91 4.11 -14.81
CA SER A 321 20.82 2.96 -14.60
C SER A 321 20.64 1.89 -15.67
N ALA A 322 19.43 1.60 -16.10
CA ALA A 322 19.18 0.72 -17.23
C ALA A 322 19.89 1.21 -18.51
N ALA A 323 19.91 2.53 -18.75
CA ALA A 323 20.53 3.13 -19.92
C ALA A 323 22.06 3.25 -19.83
N HIS A 324 22.59 3.60 -18.66
CA HIS A 324 23.97 4.10 -18.51
C HIS A 324 24.81 3.33 -17.50
N ASP A 325 24.18 2.64 -16.51
CA ASP A 325 24.86 1.82 -15.49
C ASP A 325 24.12 0.51 -15.22
N ILE A 326 24.22 -0.41 -16.15
CA ILE A 326 23.52 -1.69 -16.10
C ILE A 326 23.91 -2.55 -14.87
N ARG A 327 25.06 -2.29 -14.23
CA ARG A 327 25.44 -2.99 -12.99
C ARG A 327 24.59 -2.50 -11.84
N HIS A 328 24.50 -1.19 -11.68
CA HIS A 328 23.62 -0.57 -10.68
C HIS A 328 22.16 -0.99 -10.92
N PHE A 329 21.66 -0.96 -12.16
CA PHE A 329 20.33 -1.47 -12.48
C PHE A 329 20.11 -2.90 -11.95
N CYS A 330 21.07 -3.81 -12.16
CA CYS A 330 20.94 -5.18 -11.67
C CYS A 330 20.96 -5.28 -10.13
N GLU A 331 21.62 -4.35 -9.43
CA GLU A 331 21.58 -4.30 -7.95
C GLU A 331 20.20 -3.87 -7.44
N ILE A 332 19.58 -2.86 -8.05
CA ILE A 332 18.29 -2.32 -7.62
C ILE A 332 17.08 -3.09 -8.18
N SER A 333 17.28 -3.94 -9.20
CA SER A 333 16.18 -4.62 -9.91
C SER A 333 15.33 -5.54 -9.03
N HIS A 334 15.89 -5.97 -7.91
CA HIS A 334 15.16 -6.79 -6.93
C HIS A 334 13.94 -6.03 -6.35
N GLY A 335 14.05 -4.72 -6.13
CA GLY A 335 12.98 -3.89 -5.59
C GLY A 335 11.72 -3.78 -6.47
N PHE A 336 11.78 -4.25 -7.74
CA PHE A 336 10.61 -4.33 -8.64
C PHE A 336 10.46 -5.75 -9.23
N SER A 337 10.63 -6.74 -8.38
CA SER A 337 10.35 -8.17 -8.66
C SER A 337 11.14 -8.74 -9.85
N LEU A 338 12.30 -8.15 -10.20
CA LEU A 338 13.21 -8.69 -11.18
C LEU A 338 14.49 -9.22 -10.52
N PRO A 339 14.64 -10.55 -10.32
CA PRO A 339 15.82 -11.10 -9.66
C PRO A 339 17.13 -10.69 -10.36
N LYS A 340 18.14 -10.31 -9.57
CA LYS A 340 19.46 -9.83 -10.03
C LYS A 340 20.08 -10.73 -11.11
N GLU A 341 20.03 -12.04 -10.92
CA GLU A 341 20.56 -13.00 -11.91
C GLU A 341 19.81 -12.94 -13.25
N LYS A 342 18.50 -12.77 -13.21
CA LYS A 342 17.65 -12.63 -14.41
C LYS A 342 17.91 -11.28 -15.09
N ALA A 343 18.02 -10.20 -14.34
CA ALA A 343 18.41 -8.89 -14.85
C ALA A 343 19.78 -8.95 -15.53
N TRP A 344 20.76 -9.61 -14.91
CA TRP A 344 22.08 -9.78 -15.48
C TRP A 344 22.10 -10.60 -16.78
N LYS A 345 21.30 -11.66 -16.87
CA LYS A 345 21.13 -12.42 -18.12
C LYS A 345 20.53 -11.57 -19.24
N LEU A 346 19.65 -10.65 -18.90
CA LEU A 346 18.94 -9.75 -19.82
C LEU A 346 19.62 -8.38 -19.99
N ARG A 347 20.81 -8.15 -19.43
CA ARG A 347 21.47 -6.84 -19.38
C ARG A 347 21.61 -6.13 -20.73
N VAL A 348 21.87 -6.88 -21.81
CA VAL A 348 22.07 -6.29 -23.16
C VAL A 348 20.74 -5.72 -23.70
N PRO A 349 19.64 -6.49 -23.78
CA PRO A 349 18.37 -5.92 -24.21
C PRO A 349 17.85 -4.84 -23.24
N ILE A 350 18.07 -4.95 -21.92
CA ILE A 350 17.69 -3.93 -20.94
C ILE A 350 18.44 -2.63 -21.22
N ALA A 351 19.77 -2.68 -21.40
CA ALA A 351 20.56 -1.48 -21.71
C ALA A 351 20.15 -0.84 -23.05
N ALA A 352 19.84 -1.64 -24.06
CA ALA A 352 19.36 -1.14 -25.34
C ALA A 352 17.97 -0.45 -25.20
N ALA A 353 17.06 -1.06 -24.46
CA ALA A 353 15.74 -0.49 -24.16
C ALA A 353 15.87 0.80 -23.32
N GLY A 354 16.70 0.79 -22.28
CA GLY A 354 16.97 1.96 -21.45
C GLY A 354 17.46 3.15 -22.26
N LYS A 355 18.49 2.96 -23.09
CA LYS A 355 19.01 4.01 -23.99
C LYS A 355 17.96 4.53 -24.97
N LEU A 356 17.12 3.64 -25.50
CA LEU A 356 16.04 4.05 -26.38
C LEU A 356 15.02 4.91 -25.62
N MET A 357 14.60 4.47 -24.45
CA MET A 357 13.61 5.17 -23.62
C MET A 357 14.11 6.53 -23.15
N ASP A 358 15.38 6.66 -22.77
CA ASP A 358 15.97 7.91 -22.30
C ASP A 358 15.93 9.05 -23.34
N HIS A 359 16.02 8.70 -24.63
CA HIS A 359 16.06 9.69 -25.73
C HIS A 359 14.75 9.79 -26.53
N LEU A 360 13.79 8.92 -26.28
CA LEU A 360 12.61 8.81 -27.10
C LEU A 360 11.49 9.75 -26.59
N THR A 361 11.20 10.79 -27.39
CA THR A 361 10.00 11.62 -27.14
C THR A 361 8.78 11.03 -27.86
N PHE A 362 7.56 11.41 -27.44
CA PHE A 362 6.32 10.97 -28.09
C PHE A 362 6.35 11.19 -29.62
N LYS A 363 6.87 12.34 -30.08
CA LYS A 363 6.99 12.63 -31.51
C LYS A 363 7.93 11.67 -32.23
N LYS A 364 9.09 11.36 -31.64
CA LYS A 364 10.05 10.41 -32.18
C LYS A 364 9.47 8.99 -32.22
N ALA A 365 8.84 8.57 -31.11
CA ALA A 365 8.15 7.28 -31.01
C ALA A 365 7.02 7.15 -32.03
N GLY A 366 6.20 8.21 -32.17
CA GLY A 366 5.14 8.25 -33.16
C GLY A 366 5.63 8.12 -34.60
N ARG A 367 6.81 8.70 -34.92
CA ARG A 367 7.47 8.51 -36.23
C ARG A 367 7.93 7.09 -36.42
N LEU A 368 8.60 6.50 -35.41
CA LEU A 368 9.08 5.11 -35.44
C LEU A 368 7.93 4.10 -35.64
N LEU A 369 6.79 4.35 -34.99
CA LEU A 369 5.60 3.49 -35.04
C LEU A 369 4.59 3.91 -36.12
N PHE A 370 4.94 4.83 -37.02
CA PHE A 370 4.06 5.31 -38.10
C PHE A 370 2.70 5.87 -37.63
N CYS A 371 2.69 6.49 -36.45
CA CYS A 371 1.49 7.12 -35.88
C CYS A 371 1.70 8.60 -35.45
N ALA A 372 2.77 9.26 -35.89
CA ALA A 372 3.12 10.63 -35.49
C ALA A 372 1.99 11.66 -35.66
N LYS A 373 1.12 11.48 -36.68
CA LYS A 373 -0.05 12.37 -36.90
C LYS A 373 -1.14 12.23 -35.83
N LYS A 374 -1.12 11.17 -35.02
CA LYS A 374 -2.06 10.91 -33.93
C LYS A 374 -1.55 11.40 -32.58
N ILE A 375 -0.27 11.77 -32.48
CA ILE A 375 0.31 12.33 -31.26
C ILE A 375 -0.17 13.76 -31.10
N HIS A 376 -0.70 14.07 -29.93
CA HIS A 376 -1.15 15.45 -29.63
C HIS A 376 0.06 16.39 -29.56
N PRO A 377 -0.03 17.62 -30.12
CA PRO A 377 1.11 18.57 -30.16
C PRO A 377 1.75 18.87 -28.79
N ALA A 378 0.94 18.94 -27.73
CA ALA A 378 1.44 19.16 -26.36
C ALA A 378 2.42 18.08 -25.88
N MET A 379 2.33 16.85 -26.44
CA MET A 379 3.17 15.72 -26.06
C MET A 379 4.42 15.56 -26.93
N TYR A 380 4.63 16.37 -27.96
CA TYR A 380 5.70 16.16 -28.94
C TYR A 380 7.08 16.04 -28.32
N ASP A 381 7.40 16.88 -27.35
CA ASP A 381 8.72 16.99 -26.76
C ASP A 381 8.81 16.28 -25.38
N VAL A 382 7.70 15.70 -24.89
CA VAL A 382 7.68 14.90 -23.66
C VAL A 382 8.42 13.58 -23.92
N ARG A 383 9.38 13.26 -23.06
CA ARG A 383 10.10 11.97 -23.12
C ARG A 383 9.21 10.85 -22.59
N LEU A 384 9.30 9.67 -23.19
CA LEU A 384 8.50 8.52 -22.76
C LEU A 384 8.84 8.08 -21.33
N CYS A 385 10.12 8.16 -20.93
CA CYS A 385 10.51 7.82 -19.55
C CYS A 385 9.88 8.78 -18.52
N ASP A 386 9.84 10.09 -18.80
CA ASP A 386 9.20 11.05 -17.90
C ASP A 386 7.69 10.80 -17.79
N PHE A 387 7.04 10.49 -18.90
CA PHE A 387 5.62 10.13 -18.89
C PHE A 387 5.35 8.84 -18.10
N VAL A 388 6.18 7.80 -18.26
CA VAL A 388 6.01 6.55 -17.50
C VAL A 388 6.22 6.78 -16.00
N ILE A 389 7.22 7.60 -15.62
CA ILE A 389 7.42 7.99 -14.21
C ILE A 389 6.18 8.69 -13.67
N ASP A 390 5.60 9.60 -14.45
CA ASP A 390 4.40 10.33 -14.05
C ASP A 390 3.17 9.41 -13.91
N VAL A 391 2.99 8.45 -14.82
CA VAL A 391 1.93 7.43 -14.72
C VAL A 391 2.12 6.58 -13.46
N VAL A 392 3.33 6.08 -13.18
CA VAL A 392 3.58 5.27 -11.98
C VAL A 392 3.34 6.08 -10.72
N ARG A 393 3.80 7.33 -10.67
CA ARG A 393 3.54 8.23 -9.55
C ARG A 393 2.03 8.42 -9.30
N ASN A 394 1.24 8.61 -10.38
CA ASN A 394 -0.20 8.79 -10.27
C ASN A 394 -0.90 7.52 -9.78
N ILE A 395 -0.45 6.33 -10.20
CA ILE A 395 -0.96 5.04 -9.68
C ILE A 395 -0.74 4.93 -8.17
N TYR A 396 0.41 5.35 -7.65
CA TYR A 396 0.68 5.32 -6.21
C TYR A 396 -0.16 6.35 -5.44
N ALA A 397 -0.38 7.53 -6.03
CA ALA A 397 -1.19 8.59 -5.42
C ALA A 397 -2.69 8.31 -5.47
N GLY A 398 -3.14 7.45 -6.40
CA GLY A 398 -4.53 7.27 -6.75
C GLY A 398 -5.07 8.42 -7.63
N ASP A 399 -6.31 8.27 -8.09
CA ASP A 399 -6.98 9.27 -8.94
C ASP A 399 -6.22 9.55 -10.25
N GLU A 400 -5.85 8.50 -10.98
CA GLU A 400 -5.15 8.61 -12.26
C GLU A 400 -5.87 9.59 -13.20
N PRO A 401 -5.15 10.66 -13.66
CA PRO A 401 -5.84 11.85 -14.20
C PRO A 401 -6.06 11.83 -15.71
N TYR A 402 -5.50 10.84 -16.44
CA TYR A 402 -5.42 10.91 -17.90
C TYR A 402 -6.64 10.32 -18.58
N THR A 403 -7.78 11.02 -18.50
CA THR A 403 -9.04 10.67 -19.18
C THR A 403 -8.91 10.66 -20.70
N PRO A 404 -9.83 9.96 -21.44
CA PRO A 404 -9.75 9.80 -22.90
C PRO A 404 -9.65 11.06 -23.74
N ASP A 405 -9.96 12.21 -23.20
CA ASP A 405 -9.87 13.53 -23.84
C ASP A 405 -8.54 14.27 -23.58
N THR A 406 -7.67 13.73 -22.70
CA THR A 406 -6.39 14.36 -22.41
C THR A 406 -5.33 14.11 -23.49
N PRO A 407 -4.40 15.08 -23.71
CA PRO A 407 -3.27 14.91 -24.63
C PRO A 407 -2.42 13.65 -24.34
N GLU A 408 -2.24 13.32 -23.07
CA GLU A 408 -1.49 12.18 -22.54
C GLU A 408 -2.14 10.86 -22.99
N TYR A 409 -3.43 10.69 -22.70
CA TYR A 409 -4.17 9.49 -23.09
C TYR A 409 -4.19 9.32 -24.61
N ILE A 410 -4.57 10.36 -25.37
CA ILE A 410 -4.64 10.33 -26.84
C ILE A 410 -3.29 9.89 -27.42
N SER A 411 -2.20 10.46 -26.91
CA SER A 411 -0.86 10.18 -27.44
C SER A 411 -0.36 8.80 -27.05
N PHE A 412 -0.55 8.40 -25.81
CA PHE A 412 -0.09 7.09 -25.32
C PHE A 412 -0.87 5.94 -25.99
N THR A 413 -2.19 6.06 -26.10
CA THR A 413 -3.02 5.06 -26.79
C THR A 413 -2.72 4.99 -28.27
N ALA A 414 -2.34 6.09 -28.92
CA ALA A 414 -1.88 6.06 -30.32
C ALA A 414 -0.57 5.26 -30.50
N LEU A 415 0.36 5.30 -29.54
CA LEU A 415 1.56 4.47 -29.54
C LEU A 415 1.26 3.00 -29.25
N THR A 416 0.51 2.74 -28.17
CA THR A 416 0.21 1.38 -27.70
C THR A 416 -0.67 0.62 -28.69
N ALA A 417 -1.56 1.28 -29.41
CA ALA A 417 -2.33 0.67 -30.49
C ALA A 417 -1.46 0.01 -31.58
N ARG A 418 -0.25 0.50 -31.80
CA ARG A 418 0.73 -0.11 -32.73
C ARG A 418 1.46 -1.30 -32.12
N LEU A 419 1.44 -1.43 -30.82
CA LEU A 419 2.12 -2.47 -30.06
C LEU A 419 1.14 -3.53 -29.50
N MET A 420 -0.16 -3.44 -29.79
CA MET A 420 -1.18 -4.34 -29.25
C MET A 420 -0.86 -5.83 -29.35
N PRO A 421 -0.33 -6.37 -30.49
CA PRO A 421 0.02 -7.79 -30.55
C PRO A 421 1.14 -8.18 -29.59
N ILE A 422 2.09 -7.26 -29.32
CA ILE A 422 3.18 -7.44 -28.37
C ILE A 422 2.64 -7.36 -26.95
N LEU A 423 1.78 -6.36 -26.66
CA LEU A 423 1.16 -6.16 -25.36
C LEU A 423 0.28 -7.34 -24.93
N ARG A 424 -0.54 -7.86 -25.81
CA ARG A 424 -1.34 -9.08 -25.54
C ARG A 424 -0.47 -10.24 -25.06
N ARG A 425 0.66 -10.45 -25.74
CA ARG A 425 1.57 -11.53 -25.37
C ARG A 425 2.32 -11.24 -24.06
N ALA A 426 2.75 -10.00 -23.87
CA ALA A 426 3.52 -9.59 -22.68
C ALA A 426 2.67 -9.60 -21.42
N LEU A 427 1.45 -9.06 -21.50
CA LEU A 427 0.50 -8.96 -20.38
C LEU A 427 -0.33 -10.24 -20.19
N LYS A 428 -0.23 -11.21 -21.11
CA LYS A 428 -1.02 -12.46 -21.11
C LYS A 428 -2.52 -12.20 -20.97
N THR A 429 -3.03 -11.16 -21.64
CA THR A 429 -4.45 -10.77 -21.62
C THR A 429 -4.97 -10.62 -23.05
N ASP A 430 -6.24 -10.93 -23.24
CA ASP A 430 -6.95 -10.70 -24.50
C ASP A 430 -7.40 -9.24 -24.65
N ASP A 431 -7.46 -8.50 -23.55
CA ASP A 431 -7.83 -7.09 -23.49
C ASP A 431 -6.72 -6.19 -22.90
N PRO A 432 -5.64 -5.91 -23.66
CA PRO A 432 -4.61 -4.95 -23.24
C PRO A 432 -5.10 -3.51 -23.14
N GLN A 433 -6.23 -3.16 -23.79
CA GLN A 433 -6.78 -1.82 -23.72
C GLN A 433 -7.30 -1.51 -22.32
N SER A 434 -8.02 -2.44 -21.72
CA SER A 434 -8.49 -2.30 -20.32
C SER A 434 -7.32 -2.09 -19.35
N PHE A 435 -6.19 -2.80 -19.57
CA PHE A 435 -4.98 -2.55 -18.79
C PHE A 435 -4.45 -1.11 -18.97
N ILE A 436 -4.38 -0.63 -20.24
CA ILE A 436 -3.90 0.72 -20.54
C ILE A 436 -4.83 1.76 -19.92
N ASP A 437 -6.13 1.57 -20.05
CA ASP A 437 -7.13 2.47 -19.48
C ASP A 437 -6.98 2.55 -17.97
N GLY A 438 -6.89 1.40 -17.29
CA GLY A 438 -6.79 1.34 -15.83
C GLY A 438 -5.49 1.90 -15.23
N ILE A 439 -4.42 2.10 -16.03
CA ILE A 439 -3.20 2.77 -15.56
C ILE A 439 -3.19 4.27 -15.88
N LEU A 440 -4.09 4.74 -16.72
CA LEU A 440 -4.14 6.14 -17.17
C LEU A 440 -5.23 6.94 -16.47
N TYR A 441 -6.38 6.34 -16.20
CA TYR A 441 -7.46 7.01 -15.48
C TYR A 441 -8.27 6.06 -14.62
N ASN A 442 -8.72 6.58 -13.48
CA ASN A 442 -9.67 5.88 -12.64
C ASN A 442 -11.09 6.11 -13.18
N SER A 443 -11.78 5.02 -13.51
CA SER A 443 -13.18 5.03 -13.96
C SER A 443 -14.17 4.67 -12.84
N GLY A 444 -13.66 4.35 -11.65
CA GLY A 444 -14.42 3.97 -10.46
C GLY A 444 -14.70 5.12 -9.51
N TYR A 445 -14.63 4.83 -8.22
CA TYR A 445 -14.68 5.86 -7.18
C TYR A 445 -13.34 6.60 -7.12
N PRO A 446 -13.34 7.91 -6.77
CA PRO A 446 -12.08 8.60 -6.48
C PRO A 446 -11.33 7.90 -5.36
N ASP A 447 -10.00 7.79 -5.48
CA ASP A 447 -9.17 7.03 -4.54
C ASP A 447 -8.75 7.84 -3.31
N SER A 448 -8.51 9.15 -3.50
CA SER A 448 -8.01 10.02 -2.44
C SER A 448 -9.14 10.55 -1.55
N ASN A 449 -10.18 11.12 -2.16
CA ASN A 449 -11.34 11.64 -1.44
C ASN A 449 -12.62 11.09 -2.06
N ALA A 450 -13.38 10.33 -1.30
CA ALA A 450 -14.54 9.60 -1.81
C ALA A 450 -15.74 9.68 -0.88
N VAL A 451 -16.92 9.51 -1.47
CA VAL A 451 -18.15 9.22 -0.74
C VAL A 451 -18.69 7.90 -1.28
N LEU A 452 -18.54 6.86 -0.49
CA LEU A 452 -18.99 5.52 -0.84
C LEU A 452 -20.36 5.24 -0.23
N PRO A 453 -21.30 4.64 -0.98
CA PRO A 453 -22.57 4.23 -0.39
C PRO A 453 -22.33 3.07 0.58
N VAL A 454 -23.05 3.05 1.70
CA VAL A 454 -23.15 1.82 2.52
C VAL A 454 -24.01 0.82 1.75
N PRO A 455 -23.46 -0.33 1.35
CA PRO A 455 -24.21 -1.32 0.60
C PRO A 455 -25.39 -1.85 1.41
N LYS A 456 -26.55 -1.94 0.78
CA LYS A 456 -27.69 -2.65 1.39
C LYS A 456 -27.53 -4.13 1.12
N THR A 457 -27.65 -4.95 2.17
CA THR A 457 -27.65 -6.39 1.99
C THR A 457 -28.91 -6.84 1.22
N VAL A 458 -28.80 -7.93 0.46
CA VAL A 458 -29.94 -8.50 -0.28
C VAL A 458 -31.12 -8.86 0.65
N ARG A 459 -30.87 -9.06 1.96
CA ARG A 459 -31.92 -9.24 2.97
C ARG A 459 -32.70 -7.94 3.26
N GLU A 460 -32.04 -6.80 3.22
CA GLU A 460 -32.63 -5.48 3.49
C GLU A 460 -33.42 -4.92 2.29
N MET A 461 -33.15 -5.48 1.09
CA MET A 461 -33.84 -5.08 -0.13
C MET A 461 -35.14 -5.88 -0.40
N LYS A 462 -35.44 -6.90 0.43
CA LYS A 462 -36.67 -7.72 0.37
C LYS A 462 -37.63 -7.36 1.48
#